data_8f6594c1675bb8903aff136f14a71306
#
_entry.id   8f6594c1675bb8903aff136f14a71306
#
_cell.length_a   1.000
_cell.length_b   1.000
_cell.length_c   1.000
_cell.angle_alpha   90.00
_cell.angle_beta   90.00
_cell.angle_gamma   90.00
#
_symmetry.space_group_name_H-M   'P 1'
#
loop_
_entity.id
_entity.type
_entity.pdbx_description
1 polymer ?
#
loop_
_entity_poly.entity_id
_entity_poly.type
_entity_poly.pdbx_seq_one_letter_code
_entity_poly.pdbx_strand_id
1 'polypeptide(L)'
;MTDCRAFIDVANERSEAQFTQQVDGKWSVAEVMQHLYLSARPVARLMAGPREVFDQWGNADRPSRHYEEIAAAYQKVLTFGNKAPASMSPRPEDMEVTKQGMIDRFSAIYASLVEASEGWSDNNLNTFLIPHPVLGMLTVREMLYFTSTHTQHHLRLLPKT
;
A
#
# COMPACT_ATOMS: atom_id res chain seq x y z
N MET A 1 -6.63 -8.94 -1.45
CA MET A 1 -6.88 -9.05 -2.93
C MET A 1 -8.15 -8.35 -3.38
N THR A 2 -9.24 -8.39 -2.61
CA THR A 2 -10.52 -7.72 -2.93
C THR A 2 -10.33 -6.22 -3.19
N ASP A 3 -9.56 -5.53 -2.37
CA ASP A 3 -9.34 -4.07 -2.47
C ASP A 3 -8.57 -3.67 -3.73
N CYS A 4 -7.56 -4.47 -4.10
CA CYS A 4 -6.80 -4.26 -5.33
C CYS A 4 -7.71 -4.39 -6.57
N ARG A 5 -8.58 -5.41 -6.60
CA ARG A 5 -9.53 -5.61 -7.70
C ARG A 5 -10.52 -4.44 -7.78
N ALA A 6 -11.11 -4.03 -6.66
CA ALA A 6 -12.03 -2.90 -6.63
C ALA A 6 -11.38 -1.60 -7.16
N PHE A 7 -10.09 -1.38 -6.85
CA PHE A 7 -9.35 -0.24 -7.37
C PHE A 7 -9.13 -0.33 -8.89
N ILE A 8 -8.80 -1.53 -9.40
CA ILE A 8 -8.64 -1.79 -10.83
C ILE A 8 -9.97 -1.60 -11.58
N ASP A 9 -11.08 -2.06 -11.01
CA ASP A 9 -12.42 -1.89 -11.60
C ASP A 9 -12.75 -0.39 -11.76
N VAL A 10 -12.53 0.41 -10.70
CA VAL A 10 -12.70 1.88 -10.78
C VAL A 10 -11.79 2.49 -11.85
N ALA A 11 -10.53 2.06 -11.94
CA ALA A 11 -9.61 2.57 -12.95
C ALA A 11 -10.08 2.22 -14.38
N ASN A 12 -10.58 1.00 -14.59
CA ASN A 12 -11.08 0.55 -15.89
C ASN A 12 -12.32 1.33 -16.35
N GLU A 13 -13.22 1.69 -15.45
CA GLU A 13 -14.43 2.46 -15.73
C GLU A 13 -14.14 3.91 -16.14
N ARG A 14 -12.94 4.44 -15.88
CA ARG A 14 -12.56 5.82 -16.24
C ARG A 14 -12.09 5.91 -17.68
N SER A 15 -12.43 6.99 -18.37
CA SER A 15 -11.75 7.37 -19.61
C SER A 15 -10.28 7.73 -19.33
N GLU A 16 -9.43 7.77 -20.35
CA GLU A 16 -8.03 8.22 -20.21
C GLU A 16 -7.94 9.60 -19.53
N ALA A 17 -8.80 10.53 -19.96
CA ALA A 17 -8.84 11.88 -19.40
C ALA A 17 -9.25 11.86 -17.91
N GLN A 18 -10.30 11.12 -17.55
CA GLN A 18 -10.75 11.01 -16.15
C GLN A 18 -9.74 10.29 -15.27
N PHE A 19 -8.97 9.35 -15.83
CA PHE A 19 -7.95 8.61 -15.10
C PHE A 19 -6.79 9.50 -14.64
N THR A 20 -6.40 10.47 -15.46
CA THR A 20 -5.28 11.39 -15.20
C THR A 20 -5.71 12.75 -14.66
N GLN A 21 -7.00 13.06 -14.65
CA GLN A 21 -7.51 14.35 -14.21
C GLN A 21 -7.46 14.51 -12.69
N GLN A 22 -6.80 15.56 -12.23
CA GLN A 22 -6.90 16.03 -10.85
C GLN A 22 -8.22 16.79 -10.64
N VAL A 23 -8.86 16.55 -9.51
CA VAL A 23 -10.11 17.23 -9.11
C VAL A 23 -9.89 17.91 -7.75
N ASP A 24 -10.24 19.20 -7.66
CA ASP A 24 -10.09 19.99 -6.44
C ASP A 24 -8.69 19.98 -5.82
N GLY A 25 -7.66 19.93 -6.66
CA GLY A 25 -6.26 19.87 -6.22
C GLY A 25 -5.84 18.57 -5.55
N LYS A 26 -6.67 17.53 -5.65
CA LYS A 26 -6.37 16.18 -5.16
C LYS A 26 -5.75 15.34 -6.27
N TRP A 27 -5.00 14.35 -5.85
CA TRP A 27 -4.42 13.37 -6.77
C TRP A 27 -5.48 12.71 -7.65
N SER A 28 -5.16 12.54 -8.92
CA SER A 28 -5.91 11.75 -9.88
C SER A 28 -5.92 10.26 -9.51
N VAL A 29 -6.77 9.48 -10.16
CA VAL A 29 -6.77 8.00 -10.02
C VAL A 29 -5.38 7.43 -10.34
N ALA A 30 -4.75 7.93 -11.40
CA ALA A 30 -3.40 7.53 -11.81
C ALA A 30 -2.36 7.81 -10.73
N GLU A 31 -2.36 9.01 -10.15
CA GLU A 31 -1.42 9.39 -9.08
C GLU A 31 -1.64 8.58 -7.82
N VAL A 32 -2.88 8.32 -7.42
CA VAL A 32 -3.19 7.45 -6.28
C VAL A 32 -2.73 6.01 -6.54
N MET A 33 -2.95 5.49 -7.75
CA MET A 33 -2.49 4.14 -8.14
C MET A 33 -0.96 4.05 -8.07
N GLN A 34 -0.25 5.07 -8.54
CA GLN A 34 1.21 5.15 -8.43
C GLN A 34 1.67 5.22 -6.97
N HIS A 35 1.02 6.03 -6.13
CA HIS A 35 1.32 6.13 -4.70
C HIS A 35 1.17 4.76 -4.00
N LEU A 36 0.08 4.05 -4.25
CA LEU A 36 -0.15 2.73 -3.67
C LEU A 36 0.88 1.70 -4.16
N TYR A 37 1.26 1.74 -5.43
CA TYR A 37 2.34 0.93 -5.98
C TYR A 37 3.67 1.20 -5.26
N LEU A 38 4.04 2.47 -5.10
CA LEU A 38 5.27 2.87 -4.40
C LEU A 38 5.26 2.45 -2.93
N SER A 39 4.11 2.44 -2.29
CA SER A 39 3.93 2.01 -0.90
C SER A 39 4.01 0.48 -0.73
N ALA A 40 3.43 -0.29 -1.64
CA ALA A 40 3.41 -1.75 -1.57
C ALA A 40 4.74 -2.39 -2.02
N ARG A 41 5.45 -1.77 -2.96
CA ARG A 41 6.67 -2.33 -3.56
C ARG A 41 7.78 -2.69 -2.56
N PRO A 42 8.15 -1.83 -1.58
CA PRO A 42 9.17 -2.19 -0.60
C PRO A 42 8.75 -3.38 0.26
N VAL A 43 7.49 -3.45 0.65
CA VAL A 43 6.94 -4.56 1.46
C VAL A 43 7.01 -5.88 0.68
N ALA A 44 6.56 -5.89 -0.57
CA ALA A 44 6.63 -7.07 -1.43
C ALA A 44 8.07 -7.56 -1.61
N ARG A 45 9.02 -6.64 -1.84
CA ARG A 45 10.45 -6.97 -1.99
C ARG A 45 11.05 -7.55 -0.71
N LEU A 46 10.76 -6.96 0.44
CA LEU A 46 11.22 -7.47 1.73
C LEU A 46 10.66 -8.87 2.00
N MET A 47 9.37 -9.08 1.77
CA MET A 47 8.73 -10.37 2.02
C MET A 47 9.20 -11.48 1.07
N ALA A 48 9.57 -11.16 -0.17
CA ALA A 48 10.14 -12.10 -1.13
C ALA A 48 11.64 -12.35 -0.94
N GLY A 49 12.33 -11.47 -0.20
CA GLY A 49 13.76 -11.54 0.05
C GLY A 49 14.15 -12.50 1.20
N PRO A 50 15.46 -12.55 1.48
CA PRO A 50 15.97 -13.39 2.58
C PRO A 50 15.47 -12.88 3.94
N ARG A 51 15.15 -13.80 4.84
CA ARG A 51 14.59 -13.48 6.18
C ARG A 51 15.58 -12.74 7.09
N GLU A 52 16.87 -12.94 6.88
CA GLU A 52 17.95 -12.32 7.62
C GLU A 52 17.94 -10.78 7.52
N VAL A 53 17.33 -10.24 6.48
CA VAL A 53 17.14 -8.77 6.34
C VAL A 53 16.34 -8.19 7.50
N PHE A 54 15.45 -8.98 8.11
CA PHE A 54 14.62 -8.52 9.23
C PHE A 54 15.38 -8.46 10.56
N ASP A 55 16.54 -9.12 10.69
CA ASP A 55 17.36 -9.12 11.92
C ASP A 55 17.76 -7.70 12.34
N GLN A 56 17.90 -6.79 11.38
CA GLN A 56 18.23 -5.39 11.66
C GLN A 56 17.18 -4.65 12.52
N TRP A 57 15.93 -5.12 12.51
CA TRP A 57 14.82 -4.51 13.26
C TRP A 57 14.42 -5.31 14.51
N GLY A 58 15.02 -6.48 14.72
CA GLY A 58 14.71 -7.36 15.83
C GLY A 58 13.34 -8.03 15.72
N ASN A 59 12.92 -8.65 16.80
CA ASN A 59 11.67 -9.38 16.89
C ASN A 59 10.65 -8.60 17.73
N ALA A 60 9.37 -8.81 17.44
CA ALA A 60 8.28 -8.25 18.23
C ALA A 60 8.28 -8.86 19.64
N ASP A 61 8.14 -8.02 20.65
CA ASP A 61 8.00 -8.37 22.07
C ASP A 61 6.53 -8.34 22.54
N ARG A 62 5.60 -8.21 21.58
CA ARG A 62 4.16 -8.13 21.77
C ARG A 62 3.42 -8.92 20.69
N PRO A 63 2.18 -9.33 20.95
CA PRO A 63 1.31 -9.88 19.90
C PRO A 63 1.05 -8.86 18.77
N SER A 64 0.81 -9.36 17.56
CA SER A 64 0.30 -8.51 16.48
C SER A 64 -1.07 -7.94 16.84
N ARG A 65 -1.26 -6.67 16.55
CA ARG A 65 -2.57 -6.01 16.63
C ARG A 65 -3.51 -6.60 15.59
N HIS A 66 -4.80 -6.55 15.87
CA HIS A 66 -5.83 -6.92 14.91
C HIS A 66 -5.99 -5.88 13.80
N TYR A 67 -6.68 -6.27 12.73
CA TYR A 67 -6.91 -5.42 11.56
C TYR A 67 -7.56 -4.07 11.94
N GLU A 68 -8.58 -4.12 12.81
CA GLU A 68 -9.34 -2.96 13.26
C GLU A 68 -8.47 -1.98 14.06
N GLU A 69 -7.52 -2.48 14.83
CA GLU A 69 -6.58 -1.65 15.60
C GLU A 69 -5.60 -0.91 14.68
N ILE A 70 -5.10 -1.59 13.64
CA ILE A 70 -4.25 -0.96 12.62
C ILE A 70 -5.04 0.08 11.83
N ALA A 71 -6.28 -0.22 11.44
CA ALA A 71 -7.16 0.72 10.76
C ALA A 71 -7.43 1.97 11.62
N ALA A 72 -7.73 1.79 12.90
CA ALA A 72 -7.97 2.89 13.84
C ALA A 72 -6.69 3.73 14.06
N ALA A 73 -5.53 3.08 14.23
CA ALA A 73 -4.25 3.77 14.38
C ALA A 73 -3.92 4.62 13.14
N TYR A 74 -4.17 4.10 11.95
CA TYR A 74 -3.99 4.84 10.70
C TYR A 74 -4.93 6.03 10.58
N GLN A 75 -6.23 5.85 10.88
CA GLN A 75 -7.20 6.96 10.88
C GLN A 75 -6.77 8.08 11.84
N LYS A 76 -6.30 7.72 13.03
CA LYS A 76 -5.79 8.70 14.01
C LYS A 76 -4.62 9.50 13.44
N VAL A 77 -3.66 8.85 12.79
CA VAL A 77 -2.50 9.52 12.17
C VAL A 77 -2.94 10.49 11.07
N LEU A 78 -3.95 10.14 10.28
CA LEU A 78 -4.49 11.01 9.23
C LEU A 78 -5.10 12.31 9.79
N THR A 79 -5.68 12.28 11.00
CA THR A 79 -6.23 13.49 11.63
C THR A 79 -5.17 14.54 11.98
N PHE A 80 -3.90 14.14 12.09
CA PHE A 80 -2.76 15.05 12.31
C PHE A 80 -2.22 15.67 11.03
N GLY A 81 -2.85 15.43 9.86
CA GLY A 81 -2.46 16.02 8.57
C GLY A 81 -1.16 15.47 7.98
N ASN A 82 -0.76 14.25 8.35
CA ASN A 82 0.41 13.61 7.76
C ASN A 82 0.23 13.41 6.25
N LYS A 83 1.23 13.83 5.49
CA LYS A 83 1.31 13.63 4.04
C LYS A 83 2.16 12.42 3.71
N ALA A 84 1.95 11.87 2.52
CA ALA A 84 2.80 10.80 1.99
C ALA A 84 4.28 11.25 1.96
N PRO A 85 5.23 10.40 2.37
CA PRO A 85 6.65 10.67 2.19
C PRO A 85 6.99 10.91 0.71
N ALA A 86 8.00 11.71 0.45
CA ALA A 86 8.44 12.00 -0.93
C ALA A 86 8.76 10.73 -1.74
N SER A 87 9.33 9.71 -1.09
CA SER A 87 9.63 8.40 -1.70
C SER A 87 8.38 7.59 -2.12
N MET A 88 7.21 7.94 -1.59
CA MET A 88 5.91 7.31 -1.90
C MET A 88 4.98 8.27 -2.64
N SER A 89 5.45 9.47 -3.00
CA SER A 89 4.68 10.44 -3.77
C SER A 89 4.96 10.25 -5.28
N PRO A 90 3.91 10.31 -6.12
CA PRO A 90 4.10 10.25 -7.58
C PRO A 90 4.97 11.39 -8.07
N ARG A 91 5.87 11.11 -9.00
CA ARG A 91 6.71 12.10 -9.67
C ARG A 91 6.26 12.22 -11.14
N PRO A 92 6.50 13.37 -11.80
CA PRO A 92 6.10 13.54 -13.20
C PRO A 92 6.54 12.39 -14.12
N GLU A 93 7.80 11.94 -13.99
CA GLU A 93 8.34 10.84 -14.77
C GLU A 93 7.65 9.48 -14.51
N ASP A 94 7.05 9.29 -13.35
CA ASP A 94 6.30 8.07 -13.02
C ASP A 94 4.97 8.01 -13.78
N MET A 95 4.50 9.17 -14.26
CA MET A 95 3.21 9.33 -14.94
C MET A 95 3.33 9.20 -16.46
N GLU A 96 4.54 9.03 -17.00
CA GLU A 96 4.80 8.81 -18.44
C GLU A 96 4.50 7.36 -18.87
N VAL A 97 3.44 6.78 -18.32
CA VAL A 97 3.04 5.39 -18.56
C VAL A 97 1.56 5.37 -18.99
N THR A 98 1.22 4.50 -19.93
CA THR A 98 -0.19 4.33 -20.34
C THR A 98 -1.05 3.89 -19.17
N LYS A 99 -2.35 4.19 -19.22
CA LYS A 99 -3.33 3.71 -18.23
C LYS A 99 -3.22 2.20 -18.02
N GLN A 100 -3.19 1.41 -19.11
CA GLN A 100 -3.05 -0.04 -19.01
C GLN A 100 -1.75 -0.47 -18.37
N GLY A 101 -0.62 0.14 -18.74
CA GLY A 101 0.69 -0.14 -18.13
C GLY A 101 0.70 0.17 -16.62
N MET A 102 -0.02 1.20 -16.19
CA MET A 102 -0.15 1.55 -14.77
C MET A 102 -1.02 0.53 -14.01
N ILE A 103 -2.12 0.09 -14.59
CA ILE A 103 -2.98 -0.98 -14.06
C ILE A 103 -2.20 -2.29 -13.95
N ASP A 104 -1.46 -2.66 -14.99
CA ASP A 104 -0.66 -3.90 -15.01
C ASP A 104 0.40 -3.89 -13.91
N ARG A 105 1.13 -2.78 -13.76
CA ARG A 105 2.15 -2.60 -12.73
C ARG A 105 1.57 -2.66 -11.31
N PHE A 106 0.43 -2.02 -11.10
CA PHE A 106 -0.29 -2.05 -9.83
C PHE A 106 -0.79 -3.47 -9.51
N SER A 107 -1.41 -4.14 -10.47
CA SER A 107 -1.88 -5.52 -10.32
C SER A 107 -0.72 -6.47 -9.98
N ALA A 108 0.39 -6.35 -10.71
CA ALA A 108 1.58 -7.20 -10.53
C ALA A 108 2.19 -7.06 -9.13
N ILE A 109 2.29 -5.85 -8.57
CA ILE A 109 2.88 -5.68 -7.22
C ILE A 109 2.00 -6.28 -6.13
N TYR A 110 0.68 -6.18 -6.24
CA TYR A 110 -0.24 -6.82 -5.28
C TYR A 110 -0.26 -8.34 -5.43
N ALA A 111 -0.16 -8.86 -6.64
CA ALA A 111 0.01 -10.30 -6.89
C ALA A 111 1.31 -10.82 -6.26
N SER A 112 2.43 -10.11 -6.46
CA SER A 112 3.72 -10.43 -5.84
C SER A 112 3.68 -10.42 -4.31
N LEU A 113 2.93 -9.49 -3.72
CA LEU A 113 2.75 -9.42 -2.27
C LEU A 113 2.02 -10.64 -1.73
N VAL A 114 0.97 -11.09 -2.43
CA VAL A 114 0.22 -12.30 -2.06
C VAL A 114 1.10 -13.53 -2.20
N GLU A 115 1.76 -13.71 -3.34
CA GLU A 115 2.67 -14.83 -3.60
C GLU A 115 3.77 -14.89 -2.54
N ALA A 116 4.41 -13.75 -2.24
CA ALA A 116 5.40 -13.67 -1.18
C ALA A 116 4.84 -14.09 0.18
N SER A 117 3.60 -13.71 0.50
CA SER A 117 2.96 -14.03 1.79
C SER A 117 2.69 -15.52 1.98
N GLU A 118 2.48 -16.28 0.91
CA GLU A 118 2.26 -17.73 0.97
C GLU A 118 3.46 -18.51 1.56
N GLY A 119 4.66 -17.97 1.42
CA GLY A 119 5.89 -18.55 1.99
C GLY A 119 6.15 -18.16 3.45
N TRP A 120 5.22 -17.47 4.11
CA TRP A 120 5.38 -17.03 5.49
C TRP A 120 4.54 -17.85 6.47
N SER A 121 5.17 -18.38 7.53
CA SER A 121 4.42 -18.98 8.64
C SER A 121 3.73 -17.91 9.48
N ASP A 122 2.65 -18.30 10.17
CA ASP A 122 1.97 -17.42 11.12
C ASP A 122 2.92 -16.89 12.20
N ASN A 123 3.85 -17.73 12.68
CA ASN A 123 4.85 -17.31 13.64
C ASN A 123 5.74 -16.19 13.07
N ASN A 124 6.27 -16.36 11.87
CA ASN A 124 7.15 -15.34 11.26
C ASN A 124 6.40 -14.04 10.97
N LEU A 125 5.15 -14.13 10.50
CA LEU A 125 4.30 -12.96 10.30
C LEU A 125 4.09 -12.15 11.58
N ASN A 126 4.03 -12.83 12.73
CA ASN A 126 3.81 -12.18 14.04
C ASN A 126 5.10 -11.76 14.73
N THR A 127 6.27 -12.28 14.30
CA THR A 127 7.55 -12.09 14.99
C THR A 127 8.41 -11.01 14.32
N PHE A 128 8.53 -11.04 13.00
CA PHE A 128 9.39 -10.11 12.28
C PHE A 128 8.77 -8.71 12.21
N LEU A 129 9.64 -7.70 12.35
CA LEU A 129 9.25 -6.28 12.36
C LEU A 129 9.64 -5.59 11.05
N ILE A 130 8.83 -4.61 10.65
CA ILE A 130 9.10 -3.67 9.55
C ILE A 130 8.84 -2.25 10.06
N PRO A 131 9.74 -1.28 9.85
CA PRO A 131 9.49 0.11 10.19
C PRO A 131 8.45 0.71 9.23
N HIS A 132 7.49 1.45 9.82
CA HIS A 132 6.50 2.21 9.07
C HIS A 132 6.68 3.71 9.36
N PRO A 133 6.60 4.59 8.33
CA PRO A 133 6.93 6.01 8.49
C PRO A 133 6.14 6.76 9.57
N VAL A 134 4.89 6.34 9.84
CA VAL A 134 3.98 7.06 10.76
C VAL A 134 3.38 6.17 11.86
N LEU A 135 3.46 4.84 11.73
CA LEU A 135 2.91 3.89 12.72
C LEU A 135 3.98 3.22 13.59
N GLY A 136 5.26 3.58 13.38
CA GLY A 136 6.38 2.96 14.08
C GLY A 136 6.68 1.54 13.60
N MET A 137 7.16 0.68 14.50
CA MET A 137 7.47 -0.71 14.16
C MET A 137 6.20 -1.55 14.09
N LEU A 138 5.95 -2.14 12.94
CA LEU A 138 4.84 -3.07 12.68
C LEU A 138 5.37 -4.49 12.54
N THR A 139 4.60 -5.48 13.02
CA THR A 139 4.87 -6.85 12.58
C THR A 139 4.57 -6.97 11.07
N VAL A 140 5.13 -7.98 10.42
CA VAL A 140 4.85 -8.22 9.00
C VAL A 140 3.35 -8.41 8.77
N ARG A 141 2.64 -9.09 9.69
CA ARG A 141 1.17 -9.22 9.67
C ARG A 141 0.48 -7.85 9.71
N GLU A 142 0.89 -6.99 10.63
CA GLU A 142 0.33 -5.64 10.76
C GLU A 142 0.60 -4.79 9.51
N MET A 143 1.75 -4.96 8.87
CA MET A 143 2.07 -4.29 7.62
C MET A 143 1.17 -4.75 6.46
N LEU A 144 0.81 -6.04 6.41
CA LEU A 144 -0.19 -6.53 5.45
C LEU A 144 -1.58 -5.95 5.72
N TYR A 145 -1.99 -5.85 6.98
CA TYR A 145 -3.23 -5.19 7.37
C TYR A 145 -3.22 -3.71 6.99
N PHE A 146 -2.11 -3.01 7.23
CA PHE A 146 -1.94 -1.63 6.81
C PHE A 146 -2.08 -1.49 5.30
N THR A 147 -1.46 -2.36 4.50
CA THR A 147 -1.53 -2.31 3.03
C THR A 147 -2.98 -2.38 2.54
N SER A 148 -3.80 -3.28 3.11
CA SER A 148 -5.23 -3.36 2.81
C SER A 148 -5.97 -2.08 3.25
N THR A 149 -5.79 -1.66 4.49
CA THR A 149 -6.42 -0.44 5.04
C THR A 149 -6.08 0.80 4.23
N HIS A 150 -4.82 0.94 3.81
CA HIS A 150 -4.33 2.05 3.00
C HIS A 150 -4.98 2.07 1.61
N THR A 151 -5.08 0.91 0.96
CA THR A 151 -5.75 0.79 -0.34
C THR A 151 -7.23 1.15 -0.24
N GLN A 152 -7.93 0.65 0.79
CA GLN A 152 -9.34 0.99 1.04
C GLN A 152 -9.54 2.47 1.35
N HIS A 153 -8.64 3.08 2.12
CA HIS A 153 -8.68 4.52 2.41
C HIS A 153 -8.68 5.33 1.12
N HIS A 154 -7.70 5.07 0.25
CA HIS A 154 -7.58 5.78 -1.02
C HIS A 154 -8.74 5.49 -1.98
N LEU A 155 -9.23 4.26 -2.03
CA LEU A 155 -10.39 3.90 -2.84
C LEU A 155 -11.63 4.73 -2.48
N ARG A 156 -11.88 4.93 -1.17
CA ARG A 156 -13.00 5.75 -0.68
C ARG A 156 -12.88 7.24 -1.02
N LEU A 157 -11.65 7.73 -1.18
CA LEU A 157 -11.37 9.14 -1.45
C LEU A 157 -11.29 9.48 -2.94
N LEU A 158 -11.34 8.48 -3.83
CA LEU A 158 -11.32 8.71 -5.27
C LEU A 158 -12.49 9.62 -5.68
N PRO A 159 -12.28 10.55 -6.62
CA PRO A 159 -13.35 11.37 -7.14
C PRO A 159 -14.49 10.50 -7.66
N LYS A 160 -15.72 10.82 -7.27
CA LYS A 160 -16.89 10.17 -7.88
C LYS A 160 -17.05 10.68 -9.31
N THR A 161 -17.44 9.80 -10.21
CA THR A 161 -17.80 10.14 -11.61
C THR A 161 -19.06 10.96 -11.64
#